data_2eb1cff17c6821eced0dbd0ba5ab6700
#
_entry.id   2eb1cff17c6821eced0dbd0ba5ab6700
#
_cell.length_a   1.000
_cell.length_b   1.000
_cell.length_c   1.000
_cell.angle_alpha   90.00
_cell.angle_beta   90.00
_cell.angle_gamma   90.00
#
_symmetry.space_group_name_H-M   'P 1'
#
loop_
_entity.id
_entity.type
_entity.pdbx_description
1 polymer ?
#
loop_
_entity_poly.entity_id
_entity_poly.type
_entity_poly.pdbx_seq_one_letter_code
_entity_poly.pdbx_strand_id
1 'polypeptide(L)'
;AETAAAAAIQRFDFLDAAYLPGLDRIAVAGLHGLVGLIEVGDGTATLELVEGRPDKDFTALAQVGDDSALLGTSTGHLYRFDGKKATEIAALSEYNEPILDIDAGQAGIWVVGARGLVARSTDGENFETVEIRDVTQPMTTFPGAQPADWYFGVSNVDLESVEFTAFVNGEPAVEEEHYIMFPDEGFVQFQTQLDMDPPPSIAFKFNPGPPFRIGDVSWNVVMVEGSTVTLAGEFGMVLQSTDNGETWVRRDTSFVPREPEPAYWLAGAQEGETLWLTGAAGVSQRSTDGGATWIDNPKPGREGIFGITLMENKTPVIAGAVGLIGFLEDGKWQLADRTRLKLLSWLKTPVVMPDGSLLIMGGRATAIRYKDGEFQRVPVSL
;
A
#
# COMPACT_ATOMS: atom_id res chain seq x y z
N ALA A 1 -36.21 9.08 18.20
CA ALA A 1 -34.89 8.70 18.75
C ALA A 1 -34.10 7.88 17.72
N GLU A 2 -34.65 6.81 17.16
CA GLU A 2 -33.98 5.95 16.17
C GLU A 2 -33.57 6.69 14.89
N THR A 3 -34.41 7.60 14.37
CA THR A 3 -34.08 8.39 13.17
C THR A 3 -32.95 9.38 13.40
N ALA A 4 -32.82 9.95 14.60
CA ALA A 4 -31.74 10.86 14.95
C ALA A 4 -30.40 10.11 15.15
N ALA A 5 -30.43 8.94 15.75
CA ALA A 5 -29.24 8.08 15.92
C ALA A 5 -28.72 7.54 14.57
N ALA A 6 -29.64 7.11 13.70
CA ALA A 6 -29.29 6.67 12.35
C ALA A 6 -28.70 7.80 11.48
N ALA A 7 -29.21 9.03 11.63
CA ALA A 7 -28.66 10.21 10.95
C ALA A 7 -27.30 10.62 11.54
N ALA A 8 -27.11 10.44 12.85
CA ALA A 8 -25.83 10.77 13.50
C ALA A 8 -24.69 9.84 13.06
N ILE A 9 -24.97 8.56 12.84
CA ILE A 9 -23.94 7.59 12.44
C ILE A 9 -23.50 7.76 10.97
N GLN A 10 -24.42 8.19 10.08
CA GLN A 10 -24.12 8.40 8.66
C GLN A 10 -23.09 9.50 8.37
N ARG A 11 -22.73 10.30 9.38
CA ARG A 11 -21.64 11.29 9.25
C ARG A 11 -20.25 10.66 9.35
N PHE A 12 -20.13 9.43 9.81
CA PHE A 12 -18.85 8.78 9.97
C PHE A 12 -18.41 8.10 8.67
N ASP A 13 -17.15 8.29 8.34
CA ASP A 13 -16.44 7.63 7.26
C ASP A 13 -15.39 6.72 7.87
N PHE A 14 -15.54 5.40 7.67
CA PHE A 14 -14.56 4.41 8.13
C PHE A 14 -13.38 4.39 7.15
N LEU A 15 -12.26 4.97 7.55
CA LEU A 15 -11.06 5.02 6.71
C LEU A 15 -10.14 3.84 6.89
N ASP A 16 -10.11 3.26 8.12
CA ASP A 16 -9.31 2.08 8.37
C ASP A 16 -9.86 1.27 9.55
N ALA A 17 -9.50 -0.02 9.59
CA ALA A 17 -9.95 -0.93 10.64
C ALA A 17 -9.09 -2.18 10.73
N ALA A 18 -9.01 -2.76 11.93
CA ALA A 18 -8.39 -4.05 12.16
C ALA A 18 -9.14 -4.84 13.25
N TYR A 19 -9.16 -6.16 13.12
CA TYR A 19 -9.65 -7.03 14.16
C TYR A 19 -8.66 -7.11 15.32
N LEU A 20 -9.14 -6.94 16.56
CA LEU A 20 -8.35 -7.05 17.79
C LEU A 20 -8.74 -8.34 18.52
N PRO A 21 -7.93 -9.40 18.44
CA PRO A 21 -8.30 -10.72 18.97
C PRO A 21 -8.49 -10.74 20.49
N GLY A 22 -7.76 -9.92 21.24
CA GLY A 22 -7.92 -9.84 22.69
C GLY A 22 -9.23 -9.21 23.14
N LEU A 23 -9.87 -8.43 22.28
CA LEU A 23 -11.17 -7.81 22.54
C LEU A 23 -12.33 -8.50 21.82
N ASP A 24 -12.04 -9.40 20.88
CA ASP A 24 -13.00 -10.02 19.95
C ASP A 24 -13.88 -8.97 19.23
N ARG A 25 -13.25 -7.87 18.81
CA ARG A 25 -13.91 -6.73 18.17
C ARG A 25 -13.02 -6.13 17.07
N ILE A 26 -13.64 -5.36 16.20
CA ILE A 26 -12.95 -4.59 15.16
C ILE A 26 -12.72 -3.18 15.69
N ALA A 27 -11.44 -2.76 15.77
CA ALA A 27 -11.09 -1.35 15.94
C ALA A 27 -11.30 -0.61 14.63
N VAL A 28 -11.90 0.58 14.71
CA VAL A 28 -12.16 1.43 13.54
C VAL A 28 -11.66 2.84 13.77
N ALA A 29 -11.17 3.44 12.70
CA ALA A 29 -10.71 4.81 12.67
C ALA A 29 -11.25 5.53 11.42
N GLY A 30 -11.40 6.85 11.48
CA GLY A 30 -11.91 7.61 10.36
C GLY A 30 -12.02 9.10 10.61
N LEU A 31 -12.80 9.76 9.75
CA LEU A 31 -12.98 11.21 9.81
C LEU A 31 -13.82 11.66 11.01
N HIS A 32 -13.68 12.92 11.37
CA HIS A 32 -14.44 13.60 12.42
C HIS A 32 -14.27 12.98 13.81
N GLY A 33 -13.05 12.61 14.15
CA GLY A 33 -12.72 12.02 15.45
C GLY A 33 -13.27 10.61 15.63
N LEU A 34 -13.53 9.89 14.55
CA LEU A 34 -13.97 8.50 14.64
C LEU A 34 -12.84 7.63 15.15
N VAL A 35 -12.98 7.14 16.37
CA VAL A 35 -12.25 6.02 16.95
C VAL A 35 -13.23 5.20 17.77
N GLY A 36 -13.28 3.91 17.55
CA GLY A 36 -14.22 3.04 18.24
C GLY A 36 -13.98 1.55 18.02
N LEU A 37 -14.86 0.78 18.60
CA LEU A 37 -14.91 -0.67 18.46
C LEU A 37 -16.23 -1.09 17.82
N ILE A 38 -16.17 -1.97 16.85
CA ILE A 38 -17.36 -2.59 16.24
C ILE A 38 -17.50 -4.03 16.74
N GLU A 39 -18.67 -4.34 17.26
CA GLU A 39 -19.15 -5.69 17.50
C GLU A 39 -20.10 -6.11 16.40
N VAL A 40 -19.83 -7.25 15.77
CA VAL A 40 -20.63 -7.78 14.66
C VAL A 40 -21.56 -8.88 15.17
N GLY A 41 -22.86 -8.61 15.17
CA GLY A 41 -23.89 -9.58 15.49
C GLY A 41 -24.52 -10.24 14.26
N ASP A 42 -25.59 -11.01 14.49
CA ASP A 42 -26.37 -11.59 13.39
C ASP A 42 -27.18 -10.52 12.66
N GLY A 43 -26.63 -10.02 11.55
CA GLY A 43 -27.27 -9.04 10.67
C GLY A 43 -27.21 -7.58 11.12
N THR A 44 -26.50 -7.28 12.21
CA THR A 44 -26.28 -5.92 12.73
C THR A 44 -24.84 -5.73 13.17
N ALA A 45 -24.39 -4.48 13.22
CA ALA A 45 -23.13 -4.10 13.84
C ALA A 45 -23.36 -2.95 14.83
N THR A 46 -22.69 -2.99 15.97
CA THR A 46 -22.77 -1.95 17.00
C THR A 46 -21.42 -1.27 17.10
N LEU A 47 -21.40 0.05 16.95
CA LEU A 47 -20.22 0.89 17.11
C LEU A 47 -20.21 1.52 18.50
N GLU A 48 -19.24 1.16 19.30
CA GLU A 48 -18.93 1.81 20.57
C GLU A 48 -17.83 2.85 20.34
N LEU A 49 -18.18 4.14 20.47
CA LEU A 49 -17.23 5.23 20.32
C LEU A 49 -16.38 5.39 21.58
N VAL A 50 -15.10 5.63 21.39
CA VAL A 50 -14.17 5.92 22.49
C VAL A 50 -14.54 7.25 23.17
N GLU A 51 -14.65 7.26 24.49
CA GLU A 51 -14.88 8.46 25.28
C GLU A 51 -13.64 9.37 25.28
N GLY A 52 -13.87 10.68 25.18
CA GLY A 52 -12.77 11.67 25.19
C GLY A 52 -11.80 11.52 24.01
N ARG A 53 -12.22 10.89 22.92
CA ARG A 53 -11.41 10.71 21.72
C ARG A 53 -10.97 12.07 21.16
N PRO A 54 -9.75 12.15 20.60
CA PRO A 54 -9.28 13.38 19.94
C PRO A 54 -10.18 13.75 18.76
N ASP A 55 -10.41 15.05 18.60
CA ASP A 55 -11.09 15.62 17.41
C ASP A 55 -10.08 15.73 16.26
N LYS A 56 -9.74 14.60 15.68
CA LYS A 56 -8.77 14.45 14.60
C LYS A 56 -9.33 13.54 13.52
N ASP A 57 -8.90 13.74 12.28
CA ASP A 57 -9.13 12.80 11.20
C ASP A 57 -8.07 11.70 11.26
N PHE A 58 -8.51 10.48 11.50
CA PHE A 58 -7.64 9.30 11.52
C PHE A 58 -7.68 8.61 10.16
N THR A 59 -6.52 8.47 9.55
CA THR A 59 -6.35 8.03 8.15
C THR A 59 -5.80 6.62 8.01
N ALA A 60 -5.15 6.10 9.05
CA ALA A 60 -4.55 4.77 9.07
C ALA A 60 -4.73 4.12 10.45
N LEU A 61 -4.84 2.78 10.46
CA LEU A 61 -4.93 1.97 11.66
C LEU A 61 -4.21 0.64 11.43
N ALA A 62 -3.37 0.23 12.38
CA ALA A 62 -2.78 -1.10 12.39
C ALA A 62 -2.88 -1.75 13.76
N GLN A 63 -3.19 -3.03 13.80
CA GLN A 63 -3.06 -3.84 15.01
C GLN A 63 -1.59 -3.97 15.39
N VAL A 64 -1.26 -3.73 16.65
CA VAL A 64 0.11 -3.88 17.18
C VAL A 64 0.19 -4.76 18.43
N GLY A 65 -0.96 -5.24 18.88
CA GLY A 65 -1.10 -6.16 20.01
C GLY A 65 -2.46 -6.82 19.97
N ASP A 66 -2.71 -7.75 20.87
CA ASP A 66 -4.00 -8.49 20.88
C ASP A 66 -5.19 -7.58 21.17
N ASP A 67 -4.99 -6.52 21.96
CA ASP A 67 -6.02 -5.57 22.38
C ASP A 67 -5.70 -4.13 22.00
N SER A 68 -4.70 -3.89 21.15
CA SER A 68 -4.20 -2.56 20.86
C SER A 68 -3.89 -2.32 19.38
N ALA A 69 -4.04 -1.06 18.98
CA ALA A 69 -3.74 -0.59 17.64
C ALA A 69 -2.97 0.74 17.66
N LEU A 70 -2.30 1.05 16.56
CA LEU A 70 -1.82 2.39 16.27
C LEU A 70 -2.74 3.09 15.29
N LEU A 71 -2.90 4.39 15.47
CA LEU A 71 -3.74 5.24 14.65
C LEU A 71 -2.90 6.39 14.11
N GLY A 72 -2.89 6.55 12.81
CA GLY A 72 -2.27 7.69 12.13
C GLY A 72 -3.29 8.77 11.79
N THR A 73 -2.88 10.04 11.88
CA THR A 73 -3.77 11.17 11.58
C THR A 73 -3.44 11.83 10.25
N SER A 74 -4.39 12.61 9.74
CA SER A 74 -4.23 13.49 8.58
C SER A 74 -3.22 14.64 8.78
N THR A 75 -2.67 14.77 9.98
CA THR A 75 -1.70 15.81 10.37
C THR A 75 -0.38 15.25 10.91
N GLY A 76 -0.07 13.98 10.63
CA GLY A 76 1.22 13.36 10.97
C GLY A 76 1.40 12.98 12.44
N HIS A 77 0.33 12.92 13.20
CA HIS A 77 0.36 12.49 14.60
C HIS A 77 0.00 11.01 14.72
N LEU A 78 0.70 10.31 15.61
CA LEU A 78 0.49 8.91 15.89
C LEU A 78 -0.10 8.73 17.28
N TYR A 79 -1.14 7.92 17.37
CA TYR A 79 -1.85 7.61 18.61
C TYR A 79 -1.79 6.11 18.87
N ARG A 80 -1.71 5.74 20.15
CA ARG A 80 -1.95 4.37 20.60
C ARG A 80 -3.39 4.25 21.08
N PHE A 81 -4.08 3.24 20.59
CA PHE A 81 -5.40 2.83 21.03
C PHE A 81 -5.31 1.52 21.82
N ASP A 82 -5.76 1.52 23.06
CA ASP A 82 -5.71 0.38 24.00
C ASP A 82 -7.07 -0.28 24.22
N GLY A 83 -8.00 -0.11 23.28
CA GLY A 83 -9.37 -0.58 23.39
C GLY A 83 -10.29 0.34 24.21
N LYS A 84 -9.77 1.33 24.92
CA LYS A 84 -10.54 2.25 25.77
C LYS A 84 -10.30 3.71 25.45
N LYS A 85 -9.06 4.09 25.16
CA LYS A 85 -8.66 5.47 24.85
C LYS A 85 -7.64 5.51 23.73
N ALA A 86 -7.60 6.64 23.03
CA ALA A 86 -6.54 6.97 22.08
C ALA A 86 -5.62 8.03 22.70
N THR A 87 -4.34 7.68 22.85
CA THR A 87 -3.33 8.54 23.45
C THR A 87 -2.25 8.86 22.44
N GLU A 88 -1.95 10.14 22.24
CA GLU A 88 -0.87 10.57 21.36
C GLU A 88 0.48 10.08 21.88
N ILE A 89 1.29 9.48 20.99
CA ILE A 89 2.60 8.93 21.31
C ILE A 89 3.73 9.57 20.50
N ALA A 90 3.44 10.12 19.32
CA ALA A 90 4.44 10.78 18.48
C ALA A 90 3.82 11.81 17.54
N ALA A 91 4.59 12.84 17.19
CA ALA A 91 4.35 13.72 16.06
C ALA A 91 5.48 13.47 15.04
N LEU A 92 5.14 12.86 13.90
CA LEU A 92 6.11 12.38 12.91
C LEU A 92 6.36 13.40 11.79
N SER A 93 5.52 14.42 11.67
CA SER A 93 5.60 15.43 10.63
C SER A 93 5.69 16.83 11.19
N GLU A 94 6.67 17.59 10.72
CA GLU A 94 6.81 19.03 11.04
C GLU A 94 5.85 19.90 10.22
N TYR A 95 5.35 19.39 9.09
CA TYR A 95 4.53 20.15 8.14
C TYR A 95 3.10 19.61 8.02
N ASN A 96 2.66 18.78 8.96
CA ASN A 96 1.35 18.14 9.00
C ASN A 96 1.09 17.21 7.78
N GLU A 97 2.11 16.50 7.29
CA GLU A 97 1.92 15.48 6.30
C GLU A 97 1.08 14.33 6.85
N PRO A 98 0.00 13.90 6.16
CA PRO A 98 -0.83 12.81 6.62
C PRO A 98 -0.07 11.49 6.69
N ILE A 99 -0.33 10.73 7.74
CA ILE A 99 -0.01 9.30 7.79
C ILE A 99 -1.03 8.58 6.93
N LEU A 100 -0.58 7.72 6.02
CA LEU A 100 -1.44 7.07 5.02
C LEU A 100 -1.58 5.56 5.25
N ASP A 101 -0.55 4.94 5.85
CA ASP A 101 -0.57 3.52 6.19
C ASP A 101 0.38 3.19 7.35
N ILE A 102 0.07 2.12 8.07
CA ILE A 102 0.86 1.59 9.18
C ILE A 102 0.83 0.07 9.07
N ASP A 103 1.97 -0.57 9.22
CA ASP A 103 2.04 -2.02 9.34
C ASP A 103 3.09 -2.44 10.38
N ALA A 104 2.88 -3.60 10.96
CA ALA A 104 3.70 -4.12 12.04
C ALA A 104 4.04 -5.60 11.83
N GLY A 105 5.31 -5.92 11.95
CA GLY A 105 5.81 -7.27 11.81
C GLY A 105 7.14 -7.47 12.57
N GLN A 106 7.88 -8.48 12.18
CA GLN A 106 9.16 -8.79 12.79
C GLN A 106 10.22 -7.68 12.59
N ALA A 107 10.15 -6.95 11.47
CA ALA A 107 11.01 -5.81 11.18
C ALA A 107 10.64 -4.55 11.99
N GLY A 108 9.72 -4.65 12.95
CA GLY A 108 9.20 -3.54 13.74
C GLY A 108 7.89 -2.98 13.20
N ILE A 109 7.56 -1.78 13.66
CA ILE A 109 6.38 -1.03 13.22
C ILE A 109 6.86 0.04 12.25
N TRP A 110 6.20 0.09 11.09
CA TRP A 110 6.49 1.04 10.04
C TRP A 110 5.29 1.92 9.76
N VAL A 111 5.56 3.20 9.62
CA VAL A 111 4.55 4.25 9.37
C VAL A 111 4.96 5.00 8.11
N VAL A 112 4.04 5.14 7.18
CA VAL A 112 4.28 5.86 5.93
C VAL A 112 3.22 6.91 5.68
N GLY A 113 3.55 7.89 4.84
CA GLY A 113 2.64 8.99 4.59
C GLY A 113 3.03 9.83 3.38
N ALA A 114 2.37 10.98 3.30
CA ALA A 114 2.57 11.91 2.21
C ALA A 114 3.97 12.54 2.23
N ARG A 115 4.43 12.97 1.06
CA ARG A 115 5.67 13.73 0.86
C ARG A 115 6.89 13.06 1.47
N GLY A 116 6.99 11.74 1.31
CA GLY A 116 8.14 10.97 1.74
C GLY A 116 8.19 10.63 3.23
N LEU A 117 7.12 10.86 3.97
CA LEU A 117 7.06 10.45 5.37
C LEU A 117 7.25 8.94 5.49
N VAL A 118 8.33 8.54 6.13
CA VAL A 118 8.62 7.17 6.55
C VAL A 118 9.16 7.22 7.97
N ALA A 119 8.60 6.44 8.87
CA ALA A 119 9.09 6.29 10.23
C ALA A 119 9.02 4.84 10.68
N ARG A 120 9.88 4.48 11.61
CA ARG A 120 9.90 3.13 12.19
C ARG A 120 10.03 3.14 13.70
N SER A 121 9.60 2.06 14.32
CA SER A 121 9.85 1.77 15.73
C SER A 121 10.13 0.29 15.92
N THR A 122 11.10 -0.05 16.76
CA THR A 122 11.39 -1.43 17.16
C THR A 122 10.78 -1.80 18.50
N ASP A 123 10.37 -0.82 19.30
CA ASP A 123 9.80 -1.01 20.64
C ASP A 123 8.31 -0.61 20.73
N GLY A 124 7.77 -0.01 19.66
CA GLY A 124 6.40 0.46 19.60
C GLY A 124 6.13 1.76 20.37
N GLU A 125 7.14 2.36 20.98
CA GLU A 125 7.03 3.59 21.79
C GLU A 125 7.82 4.75 21.18
N ASN A 126 9.04 4.44 20.72
CA ASN A 126 9.94 5.42 20.14
C ASN A 126 9.94 5.29 18.61
N PHE A 127 9.55 6.33 17.91
CA PHE A 127 9.53 6.39 16.47
C PHE A 127 10.62 7.33 15.95
N GLU A 128 11.36 6.85 14.96
CA GLU A 128 12.36 7.64 14.24
C GLU A 128 11.98 7.76 12.77
N THR A 129 12.20 8.93 12.19
CA THR A 129 12.03 9.12 10.76
C THR A 129 13.17 8.46 10.00
N VAL A 130 12.82 7.79 8.89
CA VAL A 130 13.76 7.09 8.01
C VAL A 130 13.93 7.91 6.73
N GLU A 131 15.17 8.33 6.46
CA GLU A 131 15.51 8.93 5.18
C GLU A 131 15.98 7.84 4.22
N ILE A 132 15.24 7.64 3.13
CA ILE A 132 15.59 6.64 2.13
C ILE A 132 16.65 7.21 1.20
N ARG A 133 17.81 6.58 1.19
CA ARG A 133 18.97 6.92 0.34
C ARG A 133 19.52 5.66 -0.32
N ASP A 134 20.43 5.86 -1.26
CA ASP A 134 21.20 4.79 -1.91
C ASP A 134 20.31 3.65 -2.44
N VAL A 135 19.22 4.01 -3.11
CA VAL A 135 18.29 3.04 -3.70
C VAL A 135 18.99 2.30 -4.84
N THR A 136 18.98 0.96 -4.75
CA THR A 136 19.56 0.13 -5.80
C THR A 136 18.45 -0.31 -6.78
N GLN A 137 18.76 -0.19 -8.07
CA GLN A 137 17.94 -0.82 -9.12
C GLN A 137 18.45 -2.24 -9.34
N PRO A 138 17.58 -3.27 -9.35
CA PRO A 138 17.98 -4.63 -9.67
C PRO A 138 18.49 -4.73 -11.09
N MET A 139 19.33 -5.73 -11.33
CA MET A 139 19.77 -6.04 -12.67
C MET A 139 18.58 -6.40 -13.57
N THR A 140 18.48 -5.72 -14.69
CA THR A 140 17.43 -5.91 -15.68
C THR A 140 18.00 -6.59 -16.90
N THR A 141 17.35 -7.66 -17.37
CA THR A 141 17.75 -8.36 -18.60
C THR A 141 16.84 -7.94 -19.75
N PHE A 142 17.43 -7.44 -20.82
CA PHE A 142 16.72 -7.10 -22.05
C PHE A 142 16.58 -8.34 -22.93
N PRO A 143 15.36 -8.74 -23.29
CA PRO A 143 15.16 -9.87 -24.19
C PRO A 143 15.51 -9.52 -25.65
N GLY A 144 16.26 -10.39 -26.30
CA GLY A 144 16.54 -10.33 -27.73
C GLY A 144 17.76 -9.54 -28.14
N ALA A 145 18.10 -9.63 -29.43
CA ALA A 145 19.29 -9.05 -30.04
C ALA A 145 19.11 -7.58 -30.50
N GLN A 146 18.08 -6.92 -30.05
CA GLN A 146 17.85 -5.50 -30.38
C GLN A 146 18.33 -4.62 -29.22
N PRO A 147 19.08 -3.56 -29.49
CA PRO A 147 19.39 -2.57 -28.49
C PRO A 147 18.07 -1.94 -28.04
N ALA A 148 17.84 -1.96 -26.78
CA ALA A 148 16.70 -1.29 -26.20
C ALA A 148 17.17 0.00 -25.53
N ASP A 149 16.48 1.08 -25.81
CA ASP A 149 16.58 2.27 -24.97
C ASP A 149 16.00 1.92 -23.61
N TRP A 150 16.81 2.11 -22.58
CA TRP A 150 16.37 1.88 -21.22
C TRP A 150 16.27 3.18 -20.45
N TYR A 151 15.06 3.52 -20.02
CA TYR A 151 14.78 4.78 -19.34
C TYR A 151 14.77 4.58 -17.82
N PHE A 152 15.61 5.32 -17.12
CA PHE A 152 15.63 5.36 -15.66
C PHE A 152 14.98 6.63 -15.10
N GLY A 153 14.69 7.63 -15.94
CA GLY A 153 14.05 8.89 -15.59
C GLY A 153 14.95 9.83 -14.81
N VAL A 154 14.95 11.11 -15.16
CA VAL A 154 15.79 12.12 -14.52
C VAL A 154 15.15 12.78 -13.31
N SER A 155 13.82 12.79 -13.24
CA SER A 155 13.08 13.51 -12.20
C SER A 155 13.24 12.93 -10.79
N ASN A 156 13.65 11.65 -10.69
CA ASN A 156 13.81 10.93 -9.44
C ASN A 156 15.25 10.52 -9.14
N VAL A 157 16.21 11.08 -9.87
CA VAL A 157 17.61 10.65 -9.82
C VAL A 157 18.51 11.87 -9.64
N ASP A 158 19.41 11.79 -8.67
CA ASP A 158 20.58 12.65 -8.63
C ASP A 158 21.62 12.10 -9.61
N LEU A 159 21.76 12.73 -10.76
CA LEU A 159 22.61 12.26 -11.86
C LEU A 159 24.09 12.14 -11.46
N GLU A 160 24.55 12.95 -10.49
CA GLU A 160 25.92 12.87 -9.99
C GLU A 160 26.16 11.64 -9.13
N SER A 161 25.09 11.04 -8.59
CA SER A 161 25.15 9.85 -7.72
C SER A 161 25.01 8.54 -8.47
N VAL A 162 24.76 8.58 -9.78
CA VAL A 162 24.46 7.39 -10.58
C VAL A 162 25.67 6.47 -10.67
N GLU A 163 25.53 5.26 -10.12
CA GLU A 163 26.44 4.14 -10.37
C GLU A 163 25.75 3.17 -11.36
N PHE A 164 26.28 3.09 -12.55
CA PHE A 164 25.73 2.26 -13.61
C PHE A 164 26.69 1.09 -13.92
N THR A 165 26.16 -0.10 -14.00
CA THR A 165 26.89 -1.29 -14.42
C THR A 165 26.09 -2.03 -15.47
N ALA A 166 26.68 -2.28 -16.62
CA ALA A 166 26.09 -3.08 -17.68
C ALA A 166 27.00 -4.29 -18.01
N PHE A 167 26.36 -5.37 -18.46
CA PHE A 167 27.03 -6.58 -18.89
C PHE A 167 26.54 -6.96 -20.29
N VAL A 168 27.46 -7.33 -21.15
CA VAL A 168 27.21 -7.89 -22.48
C VAL A 168 27.94 -9.22 -22.57
N ASN A 169 27.23 -10.27 -22.97
CA ASN A 169 27.74 -11.63 -22.99
C ASN A 169 28.34 -12.12 -21.65
N GLY A 170 27.80 -11.61 -20.54
CA GLY A 170 28.27 -11.94 -19.20
C GLY A 170 29.52 -11.20 -18.73
N GLU A 171 30.13 -10.39 -19.57
CA GLU A 171 31.30 -9.57 -19.27
C GLU A 171 30.88 -8.10 -19.05
N PRO A 172 31.62 -7.33 -18.23
CA PRO A 172 31.34 -5.89 -18.04
C PRO A 172 31.32 -5.15 -19.38
N ALA A 173 30.25 -4.44 -19.64
CA ALA A 173 30.12 -3.60 -20.82
C ALA A 173 30.97 -2.34 -20.72
N VAL A 174 31.43 -1.85 -21.87
CA VAL A 174 32.26 -0.64 -22.00
C VAL A 174 31.40 0.43 -22.66
N GLU A 175 31.37 1.62 -22.04
CA GLU A 175 30.70 2.79 -22.62
C GLU A 175 31.38 3.20 -23.96
N GLU A 176 30.59 3.74 -24.88
CA GLU A 176 30.94 4.06 -26.26
C GLU A 176 31.16 2.85 -27.17
N GLU A 177 31.52 1.69 -26.63
CA GLU A 177 31.70 0.45 -27.39
C GLU A 177 30.41 -0.39 -27.38
N HIS A 178 29.82 -0.60 -26.20
CA HIS A 178 28.67 -1.46 -26.02
C HIS A 178 27.38 -0.68 -25.78
N TYR A 179 27.45 0.49 -25.16
CA TYR A 179 26.32 1.36 -24.87
C TYR A 179 26.71 2.81 -24.85
N ILE A 180 25.73 3.69 -24.94
CA ILE A 180 25.84 5.12 -24.72
C ILE A 180 24.86 5.53 -23.64
N MET A 181 25.35 6.28 -22.65
CA MET A 181 24.50 6.84 -21.60
C MET A 181 24.10 8.27 -21.95
N PHE A 182 22.82 8.59 -21.78
CA PHE A 182 22.24 9.93 -21.92
C PHE A 182 21.66 10.36 -20.57
N PRO A 183 22.53 10.74 -19.63
CA PRO A 183 22.10 11.02 -18.25
C PRO A 183 21.10 12.18 -18.17
N ASP A 184 21.29 13.24 -18.96
CA ASP A 184 20.38 14.39 -18.98
C ASP A 184 18.99 14.07 -19.52
N GLU A 185 18.88 13.01 -20.33
CA GLU A 185 17.63 12.50 -20.89
C GLU A 185 17.07 11.29 -20.12
N GLY A 186 17.85 10.76 -19.18
CA GLY A 186 17.46 9.66 -18.32
C GLY A 186 17.35 8.30 -18.97
N PHE A 187 18.19 8.03 -20.00
CA PHE A 187 18.19 6.72 -20.63
C PHE A 187 19.58 6.23 -21.03
N VAL A 188 19.66 4.92 -21.30
CA VAL A 188 20.85 4.23 -21.84
C VAL A 188 20.44 3.56 -23.12
N GLN A 189 21.28 3.69 -24.16
CA GLN A 189 21.10 3.05 -25.44
C GLN A 189 22.22 2.02 -25.68
N PHE A 190 21.86 0.76 -25.91
CA PHE A 190 22.81 -0.27 -26.32
C PHE A 190 23.04 -0.23 -27.82
N GLN A 191 24.29 -0.50 -28.24
CA GLN A 191 24.68 -0.52 -29.65
C GLN A 191 23.97 -1.63 -30.43
N THR A 192 23.52 -1.32 -31.65
CA THR A 192 22.68 -2.20 -32.48
C THR A 192 23.35 -3.45 -33.03
N GLN A 193 24.68 -3.51 -32.97
CA GLN A 193 25.46 -4.55 -33.66
C GLN A 193 26.05 -5.60 -32.70
N LEU A 194 25.64 -5.57 -31.44
CA LEU A 194 26.15 -6.53 -30.47
C LEU A 194 25.46 -7.90 -30.63
N ASP A 195 26.28 -8.94 -30.67
CA ASP A 195 25.80 -10.29 -30.45
C ASP A 195 25.52 -10.45 -28.96
N MET A 196 24.23 -10.44 -28.60
CA MET A 196 23.79 -10.37 -27.22
C MET A 196 23.22 -11.72 -26.75
N ASP A 197 24.09 -12.69 -26.56
CA ASP A 197 23.75 -13.98 -25.97
C ASP A 197 24.74 -14.29 -24.81
N PRO A 198 24.36 -14.17 -23.54
CA PRO A 198 23.02 -13.77 -23.05
C PRO A 198 22.70 -12.30 -23.35
N PRO A 199 21.40 -11.91 -23.31
CA PRO A 199 21.02 -10.52 -23.49
C PRO A 199 21.72 -9.60 -22.49
N PRO A 200 21.96 -8.30 -22.84
CA PRO A 200 22.61 -7.38 -21.93
C PRO A 200 21.80 -7.22 -20.65
N SER A 201 22.50 -7.15 -19.54
CA SER A 201 21.91 -6.90 -18.23
C SER A 201 22.51 -5.64 -17.62
N ILE A 202 21.70 -4.92 -16.87
CA ILE A 202 22.09 -3.68 -16.21
C ILE A 202 21.76 -3.72 -14.73
N ALA A 203 22.62 -3.07 -13.95
CA ALA A 203 22.37 -2.72 -12.57
C ALA A 203 22.56 -1.22 -12.39
N PHE A 204 21.76 -0.63 -11.54
CA PHE A 204 21.70 0.79 -11.38
C PHE A 204 21.48 1.17 -9.92
N LYS A 205 22.35 2.04 -9.38
CA LYS A 205 22.25 2.59 -8.05
C LYS A 205 22.25 4.11 -8.13
N PHE A 206 21.41 4.77 -7.36
CA PHE A 206 21.31 6.22 -7.38
C PHE A 206 20.79 6.78 -6.06
N ASN A 207 21.08 8.04 -5.81
CA ASN A 207 20.40 8.84 -4.81
C ASN A 207 19.19 9.55 -5.42
N PRO A 208 18.12 9.75 -4.65
CA PRO A 208 16.98 10.54 -5.10
C PRO A 208 17.38 11.96 -5.45
N GLY A 209 16.97 12.44 -6.63
CA GLY A 209 17.26 13.78 -7.14
C GLY A 209 16.11 14.76 -7.03
N PRO A 210 16.36 16.09 -7.08
CA PRO A 210 15.33 17.08 -7.27
C PRO A 210 14.81 17.09 -8.72
N PRO A 211 13.55 17.52 -9.00
CA PRO A 211 12.57 18.02 -8.05
C PRO A 211 11.78 16.93 -7.32
N PHE A 212 11.81 15.70 -7.79
CA PHE A 212 11.11 14.56 -7.20
C PHE A 212 12.13 13.64 -6.54
N ARG A 213 12.40 13.90 -5.29
CA ARG A 213 13.14 12.96 -4.47
C ARG A 213 12.23 11.78 -4.12
N ILE A 214 12.81 10.60 -3.92
CA ILE A 214 12.04 9.46 -3.35
C ILE A 214 11.40 9.86 -2.02
N GLY A 215 12.05 10.74 -1.26
CA GLY A 215 11.49 11.39 -0.08
C GLY A 215 10.34 12.39 -0.34
N ASP A 216 10.01 12.72 -1.58
CA ASP A 216 8.86 13.57 -1.91
C ASP A 216 7.65 12.75 -2.40
N VAL A 217 7.84 11.46 -2.65
CA VAL A 217 6.78 10.53 -3.08
C VAL A 217 5.86 10.24 -1.90
N SER A 218 4.54 10.34 -2.10
CA SER A 218 3.59 9.88 -1.09
C SER A 218 3.55 8.35 -1.09
N TRP A 219 3.86 7.78 0.05
CA TRP A 219 3.79 6.34 0.30
C TRP A 219 2.42 6.01 0.88
N ASN A 220 1.60 5.33 0.09
CA ASN A 220 0.23 4.97 0.48
C ASN A 220 0.13 3.57 1.07
N VAL A 221 1.19 2.77 0.92
CA VAL A 221 1.22 1.36 1.31
C VAL A 221 2.54 1.06 1.99
N VAL A 222 2.46 0.38 3.11
CA VAL A 222 3.58 -0.32 3.74
C VAL A 222 3.18 -1.76 4.04
N MET A 223 4.04 -2.70 3.74
CA MET A 223 3.86 -4.13 4.07
C MET A 223 5.11 -4.65 4.75
N VAL A 224 4.95 -5.30 5.89
CA VAL A 224 6.04 -5.84 6.72
C VAL A 224 5.90 -7.34 6.87
N GLU A 225 6.83 -8.10 6.31
CA GLU A 225 6.87 -9.55 6.40
C GLU A 225 8.28 -10.04 6.74
N GLY A 226 8.45 -10.63 7.91
CA GLY A 226 9.77 -10.99 8.41
C GLY A 226 10.69 -9.77 8.56
N SER A 227 11.86 -9.79 7.93
CA SER A 227 12.79 -8.64 7.85
C SER A 227 12.53 -7.74 6.64
N THR A 228 11.54 -8.08 5.81
CA THR A 228 11.24 -7.37 4.57
C THR A 228 10.22 -6.28 4.82
N VAL A 229 10.50 -5.10 4.30
CA VAL A 229 9.61 -3.95 4.28
C VAL A 229 9.41 -3.51 2.84
N THR A 230 8.15 -3.45 2.39
CA THR A 230 7.80 -3.00 1.05
C THR A 230 6.97 -1.73 1.14
N LEU A 231 7.40 -0.68 0.45
CA LEU A 231 6.70 0.60 0.31
C LEU A 231 6.17 0.72 -1.11
N ALA A 232 4.94 1.20 -1.26
CA ALA A 232 4.38 1.52 -2.57
C ALA A 232 3.56 2.82 -2.53
N GLY A 233 3.52 3.55 -3.64
CA GLY A 233 2.87 4.86 -3.64
C GLY A 233 2.70 5.49 -5.01
N GLU A 234 2.91 6.79 -5.05
CA GLU A 234 2.80 7.62 -6.25
C GLU A 234 3.81 7.20 -7.32
N PHE A 235 3.51 7.56 -8.56
CA PHE A 235 4.35 7.30 -9.74
C PHE A 235 4.68 5.83 -9.97
N GLY A 236 3.85 4.91 -9.46
CA GLY A 236 4.08 3.47 -9.56
C GLY A 236 5.25 2.96 -8.71
N MET A 237 5.84 3.80 -7.89
CA MET A 237 7.02 3.47 -7.09
C MET A 237 6.77 2.32 -6.14
N VAL A 238 7.68 1.36 -6.15
CA VAL A 238 7.76 0.26 -5.18
C VAL A 238 9.20 0.15 -4.71
N LEU A 239 9.42 0.35 -3.43
CA LEU A 239 10.71 0.14 -2.77
C LEU A 239 10.64 -1.02 -1.81
N GLN A 240 11.71 -1.76 -1.70
CA GLN A 240 11.80 -2.89 -0.79
C GLN A 240 13.14 -2.89 -0.06
N SER A 241 13.08 -3.11 1.23
CA SER A 241 14.24 -3.45 2.07
C SER A 241 14.08 -4.88 2.59
N THR A 242 15.17 -5.63 2.63
CA THR A 242 15.23 -6.98 3.23
C THR A 242 16.10 -7.02 4.49
N ASP A 243 16.60 -5.86 4.93
CA ASP A 243 17.52 -5.68 6.05
C ASP A 243 17.00 -4.65 7.07
N ASN A 244 15.69 -4.67 7.32
CA ASN A 244 15.01 -3.78 8.27
C ASN A 244 15.17 -2.28 7.95
N GLY A 245 15.21 -1.92 6.67
CA GLY A 245 15.26 -0.53 6.24
C GLY A 245 16.65 0.09 6.14
N GLU A 246 17.70 -0.69 6.24
CA GLU A 246 19.09 -0.19 6.12
C GLU A 246 19.44 0.09 4.66
N THR A 247 19.03 -0.81 3.74
CA THR A 247 19.21 -0.62 2.29
C THR A 247 17.90 -0.84 1.54
N TRP A 248 17.76 -0.19 0.41
CA TRP A 248 16.54 -0.19 -0.38
C TRP A 248 16.79 -0.55 -1.83
N VAL A 249 15.87 -1.35 -2.38
CA VAL A 249 15.89 -1.75 -3.78
C VAL A 249 14.58 -1.31 -4.44
N ARG A 250 14.68 -0.71 -5.61
CA ARG A 250 13.50 -0.36 -6.41
C ARG A 250 12.96 -1.62 -7.10
N ARG A 251 11.65 -1.85 -6.97
CA ARG A 251 10.96 -3.05 -7.43
C ARG A 251 9.83 -2.79 -8.42
N ASP A 252 9.53 -1.54 -8.69
CA ASP A 252 8.46 -1.20 -9.63
C ASP A 252 8.82 -1.55 -11.07
N THR A 253 7.80 -1.90 -11.84
CA THR A 253 7.92 -2.23 -13.27
C THR A 253 7.84 -1.01 -14.18
N SER A 254 7.76 0.19 -13.63
CA SER A 254 7.55 1.44 -14.35
C SER A 254 8.75 1.89 -15.21
N PHE A 255 9.83 1.13 -15.22
CA PHE A 255 10.93 1.31 -16.20
C PHE A 255 10.66 0.72 -17.57
N VAL A 256 9.50 0.11 -17.80
CA VAL A 256 9.13 -0.30 -19.15
C VAL A 256 8.79 0.96 -19.95
N PRO A 257 9.63 1.34 -20.94
CA PRO A 257 9.36 2.55 -21.72
C PRO A 257 8.08 2.34 -22.49
N ARG A 258 7.05 3.11 -22.21
CA ARG A 258 5.81 3.31 -23.00
C ARG A 258 4.48 3.17 -22.25
N GLU A 259 4.44 3.04 -20.94
CA GLU A 259 3.16 3.24 -20.24
C GLU A 259 2.95 4.75 -20.09
N PRO A 260 1.89 5.32 -20.68
CA PRO A 260 1.67 6.78 -20.67
C PRO A 260 1.33 7.31 -19.27
N GLU A 261 0.94 6.46 -18.33
CA GLU A 261 0.57 6.85 -16.97
C GLU A 261 1.07 5.78 -15.97
N PRO A 262 1.98 6.15 -15.07
CA PRO A 262 2.40 5.23 -14.02
C PRO A 262 1.24 4.88 -13.09
N ALA A 263 1.26 3.69 -12.51
CA ALA A 263 0.30 3.29 -11.50
C ALA A 263 0.34 4.25 -10.29
N TYR A 264 -0.80 4.40 -9.63
CA TYR A 264 -0.92 5.09 -8.36
C TYR A 264 -1.42 4.08 -7.33
N TRP A 265 -0.50 3.54 -6.51
CA TRP A 265 -0.80 2.51 -5.55
C TRP A 265 -1.55 3.08 -4.35
N LEU A 266 -2.60 2.39 -3.89
CA LEU A 266 -3.49 2.85 -2.83
C LEU A 266 -3.65 1.85 -1.69
N ALA A 267 -3.46 0.55 -1.96
CA ALA A 267 -3.52 -0.49 -0.96
C ALA A 267 -2.65 -1.69 -1.35
N GLY A 268 -2.21 -2.44 -0.36
CA GLY A 268 -1.45 -3.66 -0.51
C GLY A 268 -1.85 -4.73 0.49
N ALA A 269 -1.52 -5.97 0.17
CA ALA A 269 -1.62 -7.11 1.06
C ALA A 269 -0.48 -8.09 0.77
N GLN A 270 0.05 -8.70 1.82
CA GLN A 270 1.13 -9.65 1.71
C GLN A 270 0.88 -10.88 2.58
N GLU A 271 1.24 -12.03 2.07
CA GLU A 271 1.35 -13.28 2.82
C GLU A 271 2.53 -14.09 2.28
N GLY A 272 3.59 -14.20 3.07
CA GLY A 272 4.84 -14.82 2.66
C GLY A 272 5.45 -14.12 1.44
N GLU A 273 5.76 -14.86 0.39
CA GLU A 273 6.33 -14.33 -0.85
C GLU A 273 5.29 -13.78 -1.84
N THR A 274 3.99 -13.87 -1.50
CA THR A 274 2.92 -13.34 -2.35
C THR A 274 2.52 -11.95 -1.90
N LEU A 275 2.70 -10.97 -2.79
CA LEU A 275 2.34 -9.58 -2.58
C LEU A 275 1.29 -9.15 -3.60
N TRP A 276 0.40 -8.27 -3.17
CA TRP A 276 -0.62 -7.65 -4.00
C TRP A 276 -0.55 -6.14 -3.84
N LEU A 277 -0.63 -5.43 -4.96
CA LEU A 277 -0.81 -3.98 -4.99
C LEU A 277 -2.05 -3.63 -5.80
N THR A 278 -2.81 -2.69 -5.31
CA THR A 278 -4.02 -2.18 -5.96
C THR A 278 -4.02 -0.66 -5.96
N GLY A 279 -4.67 -0.06 -6.94
CA GLY A 279 -4.56 1.38 -7.10
C GLY A 279 -5.69 2.04 -7.88
N ALA A 280 -5.40 3.26 -8.30
CA ALA A 280 -6.31 4.08 -9.10
C ALA A 280 -6.66 3.40 -10.43
N ALA A 281 -7.80 3.77 -11.01
CA ALA A 281 -8.27 3.27 -12.30
C ALA A 281 -8.35 1.73 -12.42
N GLY A 282 -8.57 1.04 -11.29
CA GLY A 282 -8.75 -0.41 -11.23
C GLY A 282 -7.49 -1.23 -11.49
N VAL A 283 -6.30 -0.60 -11.41
CA VAL A 283 -5.04 -1.33 -11.57
C VAL A 283 -4.78 -2.23 -10.38
N SER A 284 -4.23 -3.41 -10.65
CA SER A 284 -3.67 -4.29 -9.62
C SER A 284 -2.55 -5.14 -10.19
N GLN A 285 -1.56 -5.41 -9.36
CA GLN A 285 -0.44 -6.29 -9.65
C GLN A 285 -0.25 -7.32 -8.54
N ARG A 286 0.32 -8.44 -8.90
CA ARG A 286 0.70 -9.51 -7.99
C ARG A 286 2.14 -9.90 -8.20
N SER A 287 2.86 -10.11 -7.11
CA SER A 287 4.15 -10.82 -7.08
C SER A 287 3.97 -12.17 -6.37
N THR A 288 4.75 -13.17 -6.76
CA THR A 288 4.82 -14.49 -6.12
C THR A 288 6.24 -14.87 -5.75
N ASP A 289 7.16 -13.94 -5.84
CA ASP A 289 8.60 -14.10 -5.61
C ASP A 289 9.15 -13.02 -4.65
N GLY A 290 8.35 -12.67 -3.66
CA GLY A 290 8.75 -11.70 -2.63
C GLY A 290 8.87 -10.26 -3.14
N GLY A 291 8.22 -9.91 -4.25
CA GLY A 291 8.25 -8.56 -4.82
C GLY A 291 9.34 -8.35 -5.88
N ALA A 292 10.09 -9.41 -6.25
CA ALA A 292 11.14 -9.30 -7.25
C ALA A 292 10.58 -9.06 -8.66
N THR A 293 9.47 -9.73 -9.00
CA THR A 293 8.75 -9.51 -10.26
C THR A 293 7.26 -9.31 -10.01
N TRP A 294 6.60 -8.56 -10.91
CA TRP A 294 5.20 -8.20 -10.81
C TRP A 294 4.43 -8.55 -12.07
N ILE A 295 3.22 -9.06 -11.90
CA ILE A 295 2.31 -9.45 -12.98
C ILE A 295 1.02 -8.66 -12.84
N ASP A 296 0.58 -8.05 -13.94
CA ASP A 296 -0.70 -7.35 -14.00
C ASP A 296 -1.87 -8.33 -13.87
N ASN A 297 -2.86 -7.96 -13.06
CA ASN A 297 -4.12 -8.67 -13.01
C ASN A 297 -5.16 -7.99 -13.92
N PRO A 298 -6.21 -8.72 -14.36
CA PRO A 298 -7.33 -8.12 -15.04
C PRO A 298 -7.95 -7.00 -14.21
N LYS A 299 -8.38 -5.91 -14.85
CA LYS A 299 -9.08 -4.83 -14.16
C LYS A 299 -10.52 -5.24 -13.83
N PRO A 300 -11.00 -5.04 -12.59
CA PRO A 300 -12.40 -5.28 -12.24
C PRO A 300 -13.35 -4.25 -12.89
N GLY A 301 -12.80 -3.09 -13.24
CA GLY A 301 -13.49 -1.94 -13.82
C GLY A 301 -12.53 -0.76 -13.97
N ARG A 302 -13.06 0.45 -13.99
CA ARG A 302 -12.27 1.70 -14.02
C ARG A 302 -12.23 2.41 -12.68
N GLU A 303 -12.94 1.88 -11.70
CA GLU A 303 -13.02 2.45 -10.37
C GLU A 303 -11.71 2.19 -9.60
N GLY A 304 -11.30 3.17 -8.77
CA GLY A 304 -10.15 2.99 -7.88
C GLY A 304 -10.40 1.89 -6.86
N ILE A 305 -9.38 1.09 -6.59
CA ILE A 305 -9.38 0.04 -5.56
C ILE A 305 -8.66 0.63 -4.35
N PHE A 306 -9.38 0.79 -3.24
CA PHE A 306 -8.91 1.49 -2.04
C PHE A 306 -8.47 0.58 -0.92
N GLY A 307 -8.82 -0.70 -0.99
CA GLY A 307 -8.45 -1.70 0.00
C GLY A 307 -8.37 -3.08 -0.59
N ILE A 308 -7.50 -3.90 -0.01
CA ILE A 308 -7.33 -5.31 -0.33
C ILE A 308 -7.01 -6.08 0.94
N THR A 309 -7.52 -7.30 1.03
CA THR A 309 -7.14 -8.27 2.06
C THR A 309 -7.10 -9.68 1.46
N LEU A 310 -6.48 -10.60 2.17
CA LEU A 310 -6.44 -12.01 1.80
C LEU A 310 -7.33 -12.81 2.77
N MET A 311 -8.19 -13.65 2.22
CA MET A 311 -8.93 -14.64 3.01
C MET A 311 -7.99 -15.77 3.46
N GLU A 312 -8.41 -16.62 4.39
CA GLU A 312 -7.64 -17.80 4.85
C GLU A 312 -7.20 -18.71 3.70
N ASN A 313 -8.03 -18.85 2.67
CA ASN A 313 -7.71 -19.61 1.47
C ASN A 313 -6.83 -18.85 0.46
N LYS A 314 -6.29 -17.70 0.86
CA LYS A 314 -5.46 -16.77 0.07
C LYS A 314 -6.17 -16.11 -1.11
N THR A 315 -7.49 -16.19 -1.18
CA THR A 315 -8.27 -15.44 -2.17
C THR A 315 -8.20 -13.93 -1.86
N PRO A 316 -7.73 -13.10 -2.80
CA PRO A 316 -7.74 -11.65 -2.59
C PRO A 316 -9.15 -11.09 -2.69
N VAL A 317 -9.47 -10.19 -1.78
CA VAL A 317 -10.72 -9.44 -1.73
C VAL A 317 -10.41 -7.96 -1.83
N ILE A 318 -11.03 -7.29 -2.78
CA ILE A 318 -10.86 -5.84 -3.00
C ILE A 318 -12.10 -5.06 -2.62
N ALA A 319 -11.88 -3.83 -2.20
CA ALA A 319 -12.92 -2.83 -1.95
C ALA A 319 -12.51 -1.49 -2.59
N GLY A 320 -13.49 -0.70 -3.05
CA GLY A 320 -13.13 0.53 -3.76
C GLY A 320 -14.27 1.50 -3.99
N ALA A 321 -14.06 2.36 -4.97
CA ALA A 321 -14.98 3.43 -5.33
C ALA A 321 -16.35 2.88 -5.77
N VAL A 322 -17.39 3.66 -5.49
CA VAL A 322 -18.78 3.38 -5.90
C VAL A 322 -19.24 1.97 -5.48
N GLY A 323 -18.83 1.55 -4.28
CA GLY A 323 -19.22 0.24 -3.72
C GLY A 323 -18.60 -0.96 -4.43
N LEU A 324 -17.43 -0.80 -5.05
CA LEU A 324 -16.69 -1.91 -5.63
C LEU A 324 -16.34 -2.92 -4.53
N ILE A 325 -16.74 -4.16 -4.72
CA ILE A 325 -16.27 -5.34 -3.98
C ILE A 325 -16.01 -6.44 -5.00
N GLY A 326 -14.87 -7.11 -4.90
CA GLY A 326 -14.53 -8.22 -5.79
C GLY A 326 -13.64 -9.27 -5.14
N PHE A 327 -13.80 -10.51 -5.58
CA PHE A 327 -12.91 -11.63 -5.28
C PHE A 327 -12.21 -12.06 -6.56
N LEU A 328 -10.93 -12.37 -6.51
CA LEU A 328 -10.24 -12.93 -7.66
C LEU A 328 -10.29 -14.46 -7.60
N GLU A 329 -11.05 -15.05 -8.50
CA GLU A 329 -11.18 -16.49 -8.65
C GLU A 329 -10.91 -16.88 -10.11
N ASP A 330 -10.09 -17.90 -10.33
CA ASP A 330 -9.71 -18.40 -11.66
C ASP A 330 -9.23 -17.29 -12.61
N GLY A 331 -8.49 -16.30 -12.07
CA GLY A 331 -7.95 -15.18 -12.82
C GLY A 331 -8.97 -14.13 -13.24
N LYS A 332 -10.17 -14.14 -12.66
CA LYS A 332 -11.23 -13.16 -12.94
C LYS A 332 -11.82 -12.59 -11.65
N TRP A 333 -12.13 -11.30 -11.68
CA TRP A 333 -12.84 -10.67 -10.57
C TRP A 333 -14.33 -11.05 -10.58
N GLN A 334 -14.77 -11.68 -9.52
CA GLN A 334 -16.19 -11.90 -9.24
C GLN A 334 -16.69 -10.71 -8.41
N LEU A 335 -17.56 -9.89 -9.01
CA LEU A 335 -18.00 -8.65 -8.38
C LEU A 335 -19.32 -8.84 -7.64
N ALA A 336 -19.42 -8.22 -6.46
CA ALA A 336 -20.68 -8.16 -5.72
C ALA A 336 -21.74 -7.31 -6.46
N ASP A 337 -23.02 -7.71 -6.34
CA ASP A 337 -24.13 -6.96 -6.92
C ASP A 337 -24.39 -5.67 -6.12
N ARG A 338 -23.86 -4.57 -6.62
CA ARG A 338 -23.97 -3.22 -6.04
C ARG A 338 -25.43 -2.76 -5.90
N THR A 339 -26.29 -3.14 -6.86
CA THR A 339 -27.68 -2.74 -6.87
C THR A 339 -28.47 -3.44 -5.76
N ARG A 340 -28.29 -4.75 -5.63
CA ARG A 340 -28.89 -5.54 -4.56
C ARG A 340 -28.48 -5.04 -3.16
N LEU A 341 -27.21 -4.70 -3.02
CA LEU A 341 -26.62 -4.20 -1.77
C LEU A 341 -26.86 -2.70 -1.54
N LYS A 342 -27.44 -1.98 -2.51
CA LYS A 342 -27.68 -0.53 -2.47
C LYS A 342 -26.40 0.24 -2.13
N LEU A 343 -25.29 -0.10 -2.79
CA LEU A 343 -24.00 0.51 -2.57
C LEU A 343 -23.88 1.80 -3.38
N LEU A 344 -23.88 2.94 -2.69
CA LEU A 344 -23.76 4.28 -3.25
C LEU A 344 -22.52 5.02 -2.76
N SER A 345 -21.78 4.42 -1.82
CA SER A 345 -20.58 5.00 -1.22
C SER A 345 -19.35 4.20 -1.61
N TRP A 346 -18.18 4.76 -1.33
CA TRP A 346 -16.92 4.04 -1.42
C TRP A 346 -16.76 3.07 -0.25
N LEU A 347 -15.96 2.04 -0.48
CA LEU A 347 -15.52 1.06 0.52
C LEU A 347 -13.99 1.01 0.50
N LYS A 348 -13.37 0.82 1.66
CA LYS A 348 -11.92 0.82 1.76
C LYS A 348 -11.38 -0.36 2.54
N THR A 349 -12.01 -0.73 3.65
CA THR A 349 -11.39 -1.63 4.62
C THR A 349 -12.10 -2.97 4.70
N PRO A 350 -11.62 -4.00 4.00
CA PRO A 350 -12.05 -5.38 4.21
C PRO A 350 -11.29 -5.99 5.39
N VAL A 351 -12.02 -6.45 6.42
CA VAL A 351 -11.47 -7.10 7.62
C VAL A 351 -11.93 -8.55 7.68
N VAL A 352 -10.98 -9.47 7.77
CA VAL A 352 -11.26 -10.91 7.98
C VAL A 352 -11.54 -11.15 9.45
N MET A 353 -12.65 -11.83 9.71
CA MET A 353 -13.09 -12.22 11.05
C MET A 353 -12.62 -13.64 11.38
N PRO A 354 -12.49 -14.03 12.67
CA PRO A 354 -12.05 -15.37 13.06
C PRO A 354 -12.95 -16.52 12.57
N ASP A 355 -14.21 -16.22 12.28
CA ASP A 355 -15.16 -17.18 11.71
C ASP A 355 -15.06 -17.33 10.19
N GLY A 356 -14.04 -16.72 9.58
CA GLY A 356 -13.80 -16.69 8.13
C GLY A 356 -14.72 -15.73 7.37
N SER A 357 -15.62 -15.02 8.06
CA SER A 357 -16.42 -13.97 7.42
C SER A 357 -15.60 -12.69 7.21
N LEU A 358 -16.09 -11.79 6.33
CA LEU A 358 -15.52 -10.48 6.10
C LEU A 358 -16.49 -9.40 6.57
N LEU A 359 -15.96 -8.33 7.15
CA LEU A 359 -16.66 -7.06 7.26
C LEU A 359 -15.94 -6.04 6.38
N ILE A 360 -16.64 -5.43 5.43
CA ILE A 360 -16.11 -4.46 4.49
C ILE A 360 -16.77 -3.12 4.78
N MET A 361 -15.97 -2.10 5.08
CA MET A 361 -16.46 -0.82 5.56
C MET A 361 -15.97 0.35 4.71
N GLY A 362 -16.67 1.48 4.81
CA GLY A 362 -16.31 2.68 4.06
C GLY A 362 -17.14 3.90 4.42
N GLY A 363 -17.39 4.75 3.44
CA GLY A 363 -18.04 6.05 3.63
C GLY A 363 -19.48 5.94 4.11
N ARG A 364 -19.91 6.95 4.89
CA ARG A 364 -21.27 7.12 5.42
C ARG A 364 -21.73 5.93 6.27
N ALA A 365 -20.83 5.42 7.10
CA ALA A 365 -21.04 4.24 7.96
C ALA A 365 -21.53 3.01 7.18
N THR A 366 -21.13 2.87 5.92
CA THR A 366 -21.49 1.68 5.13
C THR A 366 -20.68 0.49 5.63
N ALA A 367 -21.39 -0.63 5.91
CA ALA A 367 -20.79 -1.90 6.28
C ALA A 367 -21.46 -3.04 5.51
N ILE A 368 -20.67 -3.92 4.94
CA ILE A 368 -21.10 -5.11 4.20
C ILE A 368 -20.43 -6.33 4.84
N ARG A 369 -21.21 -7.29 5.22
CA ARG A 369 -20.72 -8.60 5.67
C ARG A 369 -20.74 -9.59 4.52
N TYR A 370 -19.69 -10.37 4.40
CA TYR A 370 -19.66 -11.57 3.57
C TYR A 370 -19.52 -12.79 4.47
N LYS A 371 -20.47 -13.71 4.37
CA LYS A 371 -20.46 -14.97 5.12
C LYS A 371 -21.19 -16.04 4.31
N ASP A 372 -20.68 -17.28 4.35
CA ASP A 372 -21.28 -18.45 3.70
C ASP A 372 -21.62 -18.24 2.20
N GLY A 373 -20.76 -17.48 1.48
CA GLY A 373 -20.95 -17.19 0.06
C GLY A 373 -21.89 -16.03 -0.24
N GLU A 374 -22.43 -15.35 0.75
CA GLU A 374 -23.41 -14.28 0.58
C GLU A 374 -22.94 -12.94 1.13
N PHE A 375 -23.22 -11.87 0.37
CA PHE A 375 -23.07 -10.50 0.81
C PHE A 375 -24.36 -9.98 1.43
N GLN A 376 -24.24 -9.35 2.57
CA GLN A 376 -25.33 -8.68 3.27
C GLN A 376 -24.90 -7.27 3.70
N ARG A 377 -25.76 -6.28 3.45
CA ARG A 377 -25.59 -4.97 4.07
C ARG A 377 -25.94 -5.05 5.54
N VAL A 378 -25.03 -4.59 6.40
CA VAL A 378 -25.19 -4.62 7.85
C VAL A 378 -25.44 -3.21 8.35
N PRO A 379 -26.62 -2.94 8.97
CA PRO A 379 -26.84 -1.66 9.63
C PRO A 379 -25.86 -1.48 10.79
N VAL A 380 -25.23 -0.33 10.85
CA VAL A 380 -24.38 0.06 11.98
C VAL A 380 -25.19 0.97 12.91
N SER A 381 -25.18 0.67 14.20
CA SER A 381 -25.81 1.48 15.26
C SER A 381 -24.77 1.93 16.29
N LEU A 382 -25.07 3.02 17.04
CA LEU A 382 -24.32 3.46 18.21
C LEU A 382 -24.86 2.81 19.46
#